data_daa9bc8c8d7d11820523b0654a397144
#
_entry.id   daa9bc8c8d7d11820523b0654a397144
#
_cell.length_a   1.000
_cell.length_b   1.000
_cell.length_c   1.000
_cell.angle_alpha   90.00
_cell.angle_beta   90.00
_cell.angle_gamma   90.00
#
_symmetry.space_group_name_H-M   'P 1'
#
loop_
_entity.id
_entity.type
_entity.pdbx_description
1 polymer ?
#
loop_
_entity_poly.entity_id
_entity_poly.type
_entity_poly.pdbx_seq_one_letter_code
_entity_poly.pdbx_strand_id
1 'polypeptide(L)'
;MGYNYWNGTEAAHRRVMMKAAGYSDEDIRQKPHIGIPNSYMAGSPGTAHLRQVTEAVKEGIWAAGGIPVEFGIPATCGNVANGADEMKYEQVGRDIVAMSIEFVSRIHNFDAICCVASCDLIIAGCYLAACRLDIPALVVTGGSMQAGNYCGKTVVEADLDAARFSGASEAELFEMEESVCPSFGACPSMGTANTMQMLGEVLNLVMPGTSTIPASDNARLRAARTAGKYMVQLARSGKTPKDLITKDVLENAIMFDMAVAGSTNAVLHILAYAYELGIKLTLADFEKYAKEIYCINAVIPSGPYTVVDFHYAGGVKQVMKQLAGKIHTDAPTIYGDTTWGELLDSVKSAPNKVIHSLEDPVSKEPGLKIMRGNISPAGAIVRPTAVYEEVKYIKGAAKVYECDQDAYRAIMAGEIVAGDILVIRYEGCKGAPGMKELMLSIDALIGLGLDKKVGLITDARFSGFNYGAIVGHVSPEAYDGGVIALIENGDEIEMDIAGGTVNLLVSDEILAERRKSWVRPPLKQQKGVLNIYAQNCRPAEEGGAMQPWALDADYGYHHE
;
A
#
# COMPACT_ATOMS: atom_id res chain seq x y z
N MET A 1 -14.46 24.51 12.24
CA MET A 1 -13.56 25.67 12.52
C MET A 1 -13.65 26.78 11.47
N GLY A 2 -14.18 26.58 10.27
CA GLY A 2 -13.95 27.43 9.12
C GLY A 2 -14.61 28.82 9.12
N TYR A 3 -15.82 28.97 9.56
CA TYR A 3 -16.64 30.15 9.24
C TYR A 3 -16.10 31.48 9.78
N ASN A 4 -15.40 31.49 10.91
CA ASN A 4 -14.84 32.71 11.49
C ASN A 4 -13.43 33.07 11.00
N TYR A 5 -12.72 32.15 10.35
CA TYR A 5 -11.34 32.37 9.89
C TYR A 5 -11.24 33.44 8.81
N TRP A 6 -12.23 33.49 7.92
CA TRP A 6 -12.27 34.40 6.77
C TRP A 6 -13.12 35.66 7.03
N ASN A 7 -13.79 35.76 8.16
CA ASN A 7 -14.70 36.86 8.48
C ASN A 7 -14.12 37.82 9.52
N GLY A 8 -14.74 38.97 9.70
CA GLY A 8 -14.26 40.02 10.62
C GLY A 8 -13.11 40.88 10.06
N THR A 9 -12.75 41.91 10.79
CA THR A 9 -11.68 42.87 10.40
C THR A 9 -10.30 42.24 10.48
N GLU A 10 -10.08 41.34 11.41
CA GLU A 10 -8.80 40.62 11.62
C GLU A 10 -8.43 39.72 10.44
N ALA A 11 -9.43 39.27 9.66
CA ALA A 11 -9.20 38.47 8.46
C ALA A 11 -8.84 39.30 7.22
N ALA A 12 -8.77 40.64 7.30
CA ALA A 12 -8.54 41.49 6.15
C ALA A 12 -7.23 41.17 5.39
N HIS A 13 -6.15 40.91 6.15
CA HIS A 13 -4.87 40.54 5.54
C HIS A 13 -4.94 39.18 4.81
N ARG A 14 -5.59 38.18 5.40
CA ARG A 14 -5.78 36.86 4.76
C ARG A 14 -6.61 36.96 3.49
N ARG A 15 -7.71 37.75 3.53
CA ARG A 15 -8.57 37.95 2.35
C ARG A 15 -7.86 38.64 1.20
N VAL A 16 -6.99 39.62 1.48
CA VAL A 16 -6.26 40.31 0.38
C VAL A 16 -5.34 39.34 -0.35
N MET A 17 -4.75 38.35 0.33
CA MET A 17 -3.93 37.34 -0.33
C MET A 17 -4.77 36.46 -1.26
N MET A 18 -5.96 36.03 -0.83
CA MET A 18 -6.88 35.26 -1.67
C MET A 18 -7.42 36.07 -2.84
N LYS A 19 -7.70 37.36 -2.62
CA LYS A 19 -8.12 38.29 -3.72
C LYS A 19 -7.00 38.46 -4.74
N ALA A 20 -5.75 38.55 -4.29
CA ALA A 20 -4.60 38.63 -5.19
C ALA A 20 -4.43 37.35 -6.01
N ALA A 21 -4.90 36.20 -5.50
CA ALA A 21 -4.96 34.92 -6.22
C ALA A 21 -6.21 34.81 -7.13
N GLY A 22 -7.07 35.83 -7.19
CA GLY A 22 -8.21 35.89 -8.12
C GLY A 22 -9.58 35.49 -7.54
N TYR A 23 -9.67 35.19 -6.23
CA TYR A 23 -10.95 34.86 -5.61
C TYR A 23 -11.76 36.10 -5.24
N SER A 24 -13.09 36.05 -5.40
CA SER A 24 -13.98 37.15 -5.02
C SER A 24 -14.19 37.21 -3.50
N ASP A 25 -14.64 38.36 -2.99
CA ASP A 25 -14.95 38.51 -1.56
C ASP A 25 -16.11 37.58 -1.12
N GLU A 26 -17.07 37.36 -2.02
CA GLU A 26 -18.18 36.44 -1.80
C GLU A 26 -17.69 34.99 -1.67
N ASP A 27 -16.83 34.55 -2.62
CA ASP A 27 -16.25 33.22 -2.58
C ASP A 27 -15.54 32.98 -1.26
N ILE A 28 -14.61 33.88 -0.91
CA ILE A 28 -13.75 33.73 0.27
C ILE A 28 -14.57 33.60 1.58
N ARG A 29 -15.70 34.32 1.69
CA ARG A 29 -16.46 34.41 2.93
C ARG A 29 -17.57 33.39 3.07
N GLN A 30 -18.11 32.89 1.95
CA GLN A 30 -19.37 32.15 1.96
C GLN A 30 -19.22 30.68 1.55
N LYS A 31 -18.15 30.35 0.85
CA LYS A 31 -17.96 29.00 0.29
C LYS A 31 -16.91 28.22 1.08
N PRO A 32 -17.07 26.91 1.25
CA PRO A 32 -16.02 26.07 1.83
C PRO A 32 -14.80 26.02 0.92
N HIS A 33 -13.62 26.16 1.51
CA HIS A 33 -12.32 26.10 0.83
C HIS A 33 -11.82 24.66 0.83
N ILE A 34 -11.79 24.04 -0.35
CA ILE A 34 -11.42 22.66 -0.55
C ILE A 34 -9.99 22.58 -1.10
N GLY A 35 -9.05 22.14 -0.29
CA GLY A 35 -7.69 21.85 -0.76
C GLY A 35 -7.69 20.66 -1.71
N ILE A 36 -6.98 20.76 -2.84
CA ILE A 36 -6.84 19.67 -3.80
C ILE A 36 -5.36 19.31 -3.93
N PRO A 37 -4.84 18.42 -3.05
CA PRO A 37 -3.53 17.84 -3.27
C PRO A 37 -3.52 17.04 -4.57
N ASN A 38 -2.67 17.42 -5.54
CA ASN A 38 -2.56 16.77 -6.84
C ASN A 38 -1.19 16.12 -7.00
N SER A 39 -1.18 14.80 -7.19
CA SER A 39 0.03 14.01 -7.38
C SER A 39 0.46 13.90 -8.85
N TYR A 40 0.11 14.86 -9.69
CA TYR A 40 0.55 14.86 -11.09
C TYR A 40 2.09 14.89 -11.21
N MET A 41 2.61 13.94 -11.99
CA MET A 41 4.01 13.92 -12.42
C MET A 41 4.10 13.38 -13.85
N ALA A 42 4.78 14.10 -14.73
CA ALA A 42 4.90 13.73 -16.15
C ALA A 42 5.68 12.43 -16.38
N GLY A 43 6.65 12.12 -15.53
CA GLY A 43 7.49 10.92 -15.62
C GLY A 43 6.97 9.70 -14.85
N SER A 44 5.70 9.73 -14.37
CA SER A 44 5.10 8.60 -13.67
C SER A 44 3.84 8.16 -14.42
N PRO A 45 3.81 6.95 -15.00
CA PRO A 45 2.65 6.48 -15.76
C PRO A 45 1.37 6.45 -14.93
N GLY A 46 1.47 6.12 -13.63
CA GLY A 46 0.34 6.11 -12.70
C GLY A 46 -0.31 7.47 -12.49
N THR A 47 0.43 8.57 -12.70
CA THR A 47 -0.03 9.93 -12.33
C THR A 47 -0.02 10.95 -13.48
N ALA A 48 0.52 10.58 -14.64
CA ALA A 48 0.68 11.50 -15.79
C ALA A 48 -0.62 12.11 -16.32
N HIS A 49 -1.76 11.43 -16.12
CA HIS A 49 -3.09 11.87 -16.57
C HIS A 49 -3.87 12.68 -15.51
N LEU A 50 -3.36 12.80 -14.29
CA LEU A 50 -4.14 13.34 -13.16
C LEU A 50 -4.50 14.84 -13.30
N ARG A 51 -3.84 15.60 -14.18
CA ARG A 51 -4.29 16.98 -14.50
C ARG A 51 -5.73 16.99 -14.98
N GLN A 52 -6.11 16.10 -15.91
CA GLN A 52 -7.47 16.05 -16.43
C GLN A 52 -8.48 15.62 -15.36
N VAL A 53 -8.09 14.69 -14.50
CA VAL A 53 -8.91 14.22 -13.38
C VAL A 53 -9.12 15.37 -12.39
N THR A 54 -8.07 16.13 -12.08
CA THR A 54 -8.11 17.30 -11.18
C THR A 54 -9.03 18.38 -11.71
N GLU A 55 -8.97 18.71 -13.01
CA GLU A 55 -9.90 19.68 -13.60
C GLU A 55 -11.36 19.25 -13.45
N ALA A 56 -11.66 17.95 -13.66
CA ALA A 56 -13.01 17.43 -13.46
C ALA A 56 -13.46 17.53 -11.98
N VAL A 57 -12.57 17.30 -11.02
CA VAL A 57 -12.84 17.52 -9.58
C VAL A 57 -13.16 18.98 -9.31
N LYS A 58 -12.35 19.92 -9.83
CA LYS A 58 -12.53 21.37 -9.67
C LYS A 58 -13.89 21.83 -10.23
N GLU A 59 -14.26 21.34 -11.42
CA GLU A 59 -15.58 21.61 -12.01
C GLU A 59 -16.72 21.15 -11.08
N GLY A 60 -16.58 19.98 -10.46
CA GLY A 60 -17.54 19.43 -9.50
C GLY A 60 -17.68 20.31 -8.26
N ILE A 61 -16.56 20.74 -7.69
CA ILE A 61 -16.51 21.60 -6.50
C ILE A 61 -17.13 22.96 -6.78
N TRP A 62 -16.77 23.63 -7.89
CA TRP A 62 -17.37 24.90 -8.30
C TRP A 62 -18.88 24.77 -8.50
N ALA A 63 -19.33 23.73 -9.20
CA ALA A 63 -20.75 23.49 -9.46
C ALA A 63 -21.57 23.26 -8.18
N ALA A 64 -20.94 22.79 -7.11
CA ALA A 64 -21.59 22.57 -5.82
C ALA A 64 -21.45 23.76 -4.84
N GLY A 65 -20.80 24.86 -5.28
CA GLY A 65 -20.62 26.06 -4.48
C GLY A 65 -19.53 25.96 -3.43
N GLY A 66 -18.43 25.27 -3.76
CA GLY A 66 -17.16 25.30 -3.03
C GLY A 66 -16.07 26.04 -3.79
N ILE A 67 -14.93 26.30 -3.17
CA ILE A 67 -13.71 26.83 -3.78
C ILE A 67 -12.67 25.72 -3.86
N PRO A 68 -12.26 25.28 -5.06
CA PRO A 68 -11.13 24.38 -5.22
C PRO A 68 -9.81 25.14 -5.15
N VAL A 69 -8.91 24.73 -4.28
CA VAL A 69 -7.55 25.27 -4.17
C VAL A 69 -6.56 24.15 -4.43
N GLU A 70 -6.09 24.07 -5.67
CA GLU A 70 -5.15 23.03 -6.11
C GLU A 70 -3.73 23.35 -5.66
N PHE A 71 -3.00 22.33 -5.23
CA PHE A 71 -1.56 22.39 -4.97
C PHE A 71 -0.89 21.05 -5.28
N GLY A 72 0.39 21.09 -5.70
CA GLY A 72 1.17 19.90 -6.00
C GLY A 72 1.67 19.21 -4.76
N ILE A 73 1.68 17.88 -4.80
CA ILE A 73 2.34 17.03 -3.80
C ILE A 73 3.39 16.13 -4.48
N PRO A 74 4.39 15.62 -3.74
CA PRO A 74 5.36 14.67 -4.30
C PRO A 74 4.65 13.47 -4.93
N ALA A 75 5.16 13.06 -6.09
CA ALA A 75 4.65 11.89 -6.81
C ALA A 75 5.82 11.11 -7.40
N THR A 76 5.85 9.81 -7.18
CA THR A 76 6.88 8.91 -7.67
C THR A 76 6.24 7.64 -8.24
N CYS A 77 7.00 6.90 -9.03
CA CYS A 77 6.67 5.55 -9.43
C CYS A 77 7.81 4.64 -8.96
N GLY A 78 7.55 3.73 -8.02
CA GLY A 78 8.55 2.82 -7.48
C GLY A 78 9.22 1.99 -8.57
N ASN A 79 8.47 1.56 -9.60
CA ASN A 79 9.01 0.77 -10.69
C ASN A 79 10.09 1.48 -11.54
N VAL A 80 10.18 2.83 -11.50
CA VAL A 80 11.31 3.55 -12.12
C VAL A 80 12.63 3.27 -11.39
N ALA A 81 12.56 2.90 -10.11
CA ALA A 81 13.70 2.51 -9.29
C ALA A 81 13.81 0.98 -9.13
N ASN A 82 13.12 0.19 -9.97
CA ASN A 82 13.14 -1.27 -9.88
C ASN A 82 14.58 -1.80 -9.89
N GLY A 83 14.94 -2.58 -8.88
CA GLY A 83 16.27 -3.15 -8.70
C GLY A 83 17.37 -2.18 -8.26
N ALA A 84 17.10 -0.87 -8.20
CA ALA A 84 18.06 0.12 -7.73
C ALA A 84 17.99 0.31 -6.19
N ASP A 85 19.05 0.87 -5.63
CA ASP A 85 19.10 1.17 -4.18
C ASP A 85 18.13 2.31 -3.79
N GLU A 86 17.77 3.15 -4.76
CA GLU A 86 16.82 4.24 -4.64
C GLU A 86 15.40 3.78 -4.31
N MET A 87 15.05 2.52 -4.54
CA MET A 87 13.76 1.93 -4.14
C MET A 87 13.45 2.15 -2.64
N LYS A 88 14.44 2.30 -1.79
CA LYS A 88 14.28 2.61 -0.36
C LYS A 88 13.61 3.97 -0.08
N TYR A 89 13.59 4.90 -1.04
CA TYR A 89 12.88 6.17 -0.90
C TYR A 89 11.36 6.01 -1.03
N GLU A 90 10.90 4.92 -1.58
CA GLU A 90 9.48 4.74 -1.87
C GLU A 90 8.62 4.76 -0.60
N GLN A 91 8.89 3.90 0.38
CA GLN A 91 8.12 3.86 1.63
C GLN A 91 8.12 5.20 2.37
N VAL A 92 9.26 5.88 2.36
CA VAL A 92 9.40 7.22 2.95
C VAL A 92 8.52 8.25 2.24
N GLY A 93 8.28 8.04 0.93
CA GLY A 93 7.39 8.87 0.12
C GLY A 93 5.98 8.98 0.67
N ARG A 94 5.44 7.91 1.29
CA ARG A 94 4.14 7.93 1.97
C ARG A 94 4.08 9.02 3.04
N ASP A 95 5.07 9.05 3.90
CA ASP A 95 5.10 10.00 5.02
C ASP A 95 5.38 11.43 4.55
N ILE A 96 6.24 11.61 3.52
CA ILE A 96 6.49 12.92 2.89
C ILE A 96 5.21 13.47 2.25
N VAL A 97 4.45 12.65 1.55
CA VAL A 97 3.16 13.05 0.97
C VAL A 97 2.22 13.49 2.08
N ALA A 98 2.08 12.70 3.15
CA ALA A 98 1.23 13.05 4.28
C ALA A 98 1.63 14.38 4.93
N MET A 99 2.93 14.59 5.19
CA MET A 99 3.46 15.83 5.74
C MET A 99 3.25 17.02 4.80
N SER A 100 3.41 16.83 3.49
CA SER A 100 3.21 17.90 2.50
C SER A 100 1.75 18.37 2.47
N ILE A 101 0.81 17.42 2.51
CA ILE A 101 -0.63 17.72 2.56
C ILE A 101 -0.97 18.43 3.88
N GLU A 102 -0.48 17.92 5.00
CA GLU A 102 -0.69 18.51 6.32
C GLU A 102 -0.18 19.96 6.36
N PHE A 103 1.07 20.18 5.92
CA PHE A 103 1.72 21.48 5.93
C PHE A 103 0.91 22.54 5.18
N VAL A 104 0.52 22.24 3.94
CA VAL A 104 -0.26 23.19 3.12
C VAL A 104 -1.66 23.39 3.68
N SER A 105 -2.32 22.29 4.11
CA SER A 105 -3.70 22.35 4.61
C SER A 105 -3.81 23.17 5.90
N ARG A 106 -2.84 23.06 6.81
CA ARG A 106 -2.81 23.83 8.05
C ARG A 106 -2.57 25.31 7.82
N ILE A 107 -1.61 25.67 6.92
CA ILE A 107 -1.34 27.08 6.59
C ILE A 107 -2.54 27.74 5.93
N HIS A 108 -3.16 27.07 4.95
CA HIS A 108 -4.30 27.62 4.21
C HIS A 108 -5.64 27.45 4.94
N ASN A 109 -5.67 26.73 6.04
CA ASN A 109 -6.86 26.45 6.85
C ASN A 109 -8.04 25.98 6.00
N PHE A 110 -7.83 24.93 5.20
CA PHE A 110 -8.88 24.34 4.39
C PHE A 110 -9.99 23.75 5.24
N ASP A 111 -11.23 23.89 4.79
CA ASP A 111 -12.41 23.28 5.40
C ASP A 111 -12.47 21.76 5.13
N ALA A 112 -11.84 21.33 4.05
CA ALA A 112 -11.77 19.92 3.63
C ALA A 112 -10.65 19.70 2.61
N ILE A 113 -10.29 18.43 2.35
CA ILE A 113 -9.35 18.05 1.30
C ILE A 113 -9.96 17.03 0.33
N CYS A 114 -9.69 17.21 -0.96
CA CYS A 114 -10.02 16.28 -2.03
C CYS A 114 -8.74 15.89 -2.77
N CYS A 115 -8.04 14.87 -2.31
CA CYS A 115 -6.80 14.42 -2.94
C CYS A 115 -7.06 13.80 -4.30
N VAL A 116 -6.23 14.11 -5.30
CA VAL A 116 -6.21 13.41 -6.60
C VAL A 116 -4.91 12.64 -6.69
N ALA A 117 -5.00 11.33 -6.55
CA ALA A 117 -3.82 10.48 -6.36
C ALA A 117 -3.97 9.12 -7.04
N SER A 118 -2.84 8.57 -7.40
CA SER A 118 -2.70 7.21 -7.89
C SER A 118 -1.30 6.72 -7.53
N CYS A 119 -1.03 5.44 -7.79
CA CYS A 119 0.23 4.78 -7.47
C CYS A 119 0.43 4.50 -5.98
N ASP A 120 1.39 3.64 -5.68
CA ASP A 120 1.53 2.88 -4.44
C ASP A 120 1.50 3.72 -3.16
N LEU A 121 2.64 4.31 -2.82
CA LEU A 121 2.82 5.01 -1.56
C LEU A 121 2.20 6.40 -1.54
N ILE A 122 1.93 6.97 -2.72
CA ILE A 122 1.32 8.30 -2.84
C ILE A 122 -0.12 8.26 -2.31
N ILE A 123 -0.92 7.29 -2.79
CA ILE A 123 -2.30 7.15 -2.34
C ILE A 123 -2.37 6.77 -0.86
N ALA A 124 -1.45 5.90 -0.41
CA ALA A 124 -1.32 5.57 1.00
C ALA A 124 -0.96 6.80 1.85
N GLY A 125 -0.12 7.70 1.35
CA GLY A 125 0.20 8.98 1.98
C GLY A 125 -0.97 9.95 2.04
N CYS A 126 -1.83 9.97 1.02
CA CYS A 126 -3.07 10.76 1.04
C CYS A 126 -4.05 10.26 2.11
N TYR A 127 -4.18 8.94 2.29
CA TYR A 127 -5.01 8.37 3.36
C TYR A 127 -4.42 8.67 4.74
N LEU A 128 -3.11 8.57 4.90
CA LEU A 128 -2.42 8.92 6.15
C LEU A 128 -2.64 10.39 6.51
N ALA A 129 -2.54 11.30 5.53
CA ALA A 129 -2.84 12.72 5.73
C ALA A 129 -4.30 12.96 6.13
N ALA A 130 -5.24 12.27 5.50
CA ALA A 130 -6.66 12.36 5.83
C ALA A 130 -6.92 11.96 7.27
N CYS A 131 -6.35 10.84 7.73
CA CYS A 131 -6.47 10.38 9.11
C CYS A 131 -5.85 11.37 10.12
N ARG A 132 -4.71 12.00 9.77
CA ARG A 132 -3.96 12.94 10.62
C ARG A 132 -4.62 14.30 10.73
N LEU A 133 -5.15 14.83 9.64
CA LEU A 133 -5.70 16.18 9.59
C LEU A 133 -7.01 16.35 10.35
N ASP A 134 -7.79 15.29 10.44
CA ASP A 134 -9.11 15.27 11.08
C ASP A 134 -10.04 16.38 10.55
N ILE A 135 -10.05 16.55 9.25
CA ILE A 135 -11.02 17.37 8.51
C ILE A 135 -11.69 16.50 7.42
N PRO A 136 -12.88 16.86 6.93
CA PRO A 136 -13.54 16.11 5.87
C PRO A 136 -12.58 15.84 4.70
N ALA A 137 -12.48 14.57 4.29
CA ALA A 137 -11.49 14.14 3.32
C ALA A 137 -12.06 13.14 2.31
N LEU A 138 -11.67 13.28 1.06
CA LEU A 138 -11.99 12.38 -0.05
C LEU A 138 -10.76 12.20 -0.93
N VAL A 139 -10.60 11.02 -1.51
CA VAL A 139 -9.56 10.76 -2.50
C VAL A 139 -10.21 10.31 -3.81
N VAL A 140 -9.81 10.94 -4.88
CA VAL A 140 -10.17 10.58 -6.26
C VAL A 140 -8.99 9.83 -6.86
N THR A 141 -9.20 8.56 -7.16
CA THR A 141 -8.14 7.68 -7.66
C THR A 141 -7.89 7.87 -9.14
N GLY A 142 -6.67 7.56 -9.59
CA GLY A 142 -6.31 7.63 -11.01
C GLY A 142 -6.80 6.45 -11.85
N GLY A 143 -7.03 5.29 -11.23
CA GLY A 143 -7.41 4.05 -11.91
C GLY A 143 -6.24 3.25 -12.46
N SER A 144 -6.53 2.06 -12.97
CA SER A 144 -5.57 1.13 -13.56
C SER A 144 -5.34 1.41 -15.05
N MET A 145 -4.11 1.17 -15.52
CA MET A 145 -3.81 1.12 -16.96
C MET A 145 -4.39 -0.13 -17.60
N GLN A 146 -4.45 -0.14 -18.93
CA GLN A 146 -4.70 -1.35 -19.71
C GLN A 146 -3.47 -2.26 -19.65
N ALA A 147 -3.69 -3.56 -19.61
CA ALA A 147 -2.59 -4.51 -19.81
C ALA A 147 -2.10 -4.50 -21.26
N GLY A 148 -0.85 -4.87 -21.45
CA GLY A 148 -0.24 -5.00 -22.76
C GLY A 148 -0.69 -6.25 -23.52
N ASN A 149 -0.29 -6.33 -24.79
CA ASN A 149 -0.43 -7.53 -25.59
C ASN A 149 0.87 -7.78 -26.36
N TYR A 150 1.50 -8.92 -26.11
CA TYR A 150 2.68 -9.37 -26.83
C TYR A 150 2.44 -10.76 -27.42
N CYS A 151 2.58 -10.88 -28.72
CA CYS A 151 2.34 -12.12 -29.45
C CYS A 151 0.97 -12.78 -29.15
N GLY A 152 -0.08 -11.97 -29.00
CA GLY A 152 -1.45 -12.44 -28.74
C GLY A 152 -1.72 -12.84 -27.28
N LYS A 153 -0.78 -12.61 -26.37
CA LYS A 153 -0.92 -12.87 -24.93
C LYS A 153 -1.03 -11.56 -24.18
N THR A 154 -1.88 -11.52 -23.14
CA THR A 154 -1.90 -10.45 -22.17
C THR A 154 -0.57 -10.44 -21.40
N VAL A 155 0.09 -9.29 -21.32
CA VAL A 155 1.36 -9.12 -20.62
C VAL A 155 1.29 -7.93 -19.67
N VAL A 156 2.06 -8.04 -18.59
CA VAL A 156 2.25 -7.01 -17.57
C VAL A 156 3.76 -6.81 -17.33
N GLU A 157 4.14 -5.79 -16.56
CA GLU A 157 5.55 -5.46 -16.33
C GLU A 157 6.40 -6.63 -15.79
N ALA A 158 5.82 -7.50 -14.95
CA ALA A 158 6.52 -8.67 -14.43
C ALA A 158 6.90 -9.70 -15.50
N ASP A 159 6.16 -9.74 -16.62
CA ASP A 159 6.52 -10.63 -17.76
C ASP A 159 7.80 -10.18 -18.46
N LEU A 160 8.08 -8.87 -18.45
CA LEU A 160 9.34 -8.32 -18.98
C LEU A 160 10.54 -8.79 -18.14
N ASP A 161 10.43 -8.72 -16.80
CA ASP A 161 11.48 -9.19 -15.90
C ASP A 161 11.67 -10.71 -16.03
N ALA A 162 10.61 -11.47 -16.11
CA ALA A 162 10.66 -12.91 -16.34
C ALA A 162 11.35 -13.25 -17.67
N ALA A 163 11.06 -12.52 -18.76
CA ALA A 163 11.70 -12.71 -20.05
C ALA A 163 13.21 -12.40 -19.98
N ARG A 164 13.58 -11.30 -19.32
CA ARG A 164 14.99 -10.91 -19.13
C ARG A 164 15.81 -12.01 -18.47
N PHE A 165 15.31 -12.57 -17.36
CA PHE A 165 16.01 -13.64 -16.64
C PHE A 165 15.95 -14.99 -17.34
N SER A 166 14.97 -15.22 -18.22
CA SER A 166 14.88 -16.42 -19.05
C SER A 166 15.78 -16.38 -20.30
N GLY A 167 16.55 -15.32 -20.48
CA GLY A 167 17.53 -15.18 -21.56
C GLY A 167 16.95 -14.63 -22.86
N ALA A 168 15.86 -13.87 -22.82
CA ALA A 168 15.37 -13.13 -23.99
C ALA A 168 16.46 -12.20 -24.54
N SER A 169 16.50 -12.08 -25.86
CA SER A 169 17.43 -11.18 -26.56
C SER A 169 17.08 -9.72 -26.33
N GLU A 170 18.03 -8.81 -26.48
CA GLU A 170 17.80 -7.36 -26.38
C GLU A 170 16.70 -6.89 -27.34
N ALA A 171 16.60 -7.46 -28.52
CA ALA A 171 15.55 -7.14 -29.50
C ALA A 171 14.16 -7.58 -29.03
N GLU A 172 14.03 -8.77 -28.45
CA GLU A 172 12.78 -9.27 -27.87
C GLU A 172 12.36 -8.42 -26.67
N LEU A 173 13.29 -8.06 -25.79
CA LEU A 173 13.00 -7.18 -24.65
C LEU A 173 12.51 -5.82 -25.13
N PHE A 174 13.14 -5.23 -26.14
CA PHE A 174 12.70 -3.96 -26.72
C PHE A 174 11.27 -4.04 -27.30
N GLU A 175 10.92 -5.11 -28.01
CA GLU A 175 9.57 -5.33 -28.51
C GLU A 175 8.54 -5.47 -27.37
N MET A 176 8.92 -6.11 -26.27
CA MET A 176 8.08 -6.22 -25.08
C MET A 176 7.91 -4.87 -24.39
N GLU A 177 8.97 -4.07 -24.25
CA GLU A 177 8.92 -2.71 -23.67
C GLU A 177 7.88 -1.84 -24.37
N GLU A 178 7.80 -1.90 -25.70
CA GLU A 178 6.80 -1.15 -26.49
C GLU A 178 5.35 -1.67 -26.28
N SER A 179 5.19 -2.87 -25.73
CA SER A 179 3.91 -3.57 -25.67
C SER A 179 3.30 -3.64 -24.27
N VAL A 180 4.09 -3.66 -23.21
CA VAL A 180 3.68 -4.05 -21.84
C VAL A 180 2.80 -3.00 -21.17
N CYS A 181 3.10 -1.70 -21.33
CA CYS A 181 2.39 -0.59 -20.70
C CYS A 181 1.76 0.36 -21.73
N PRO A 182 0.64 -0.03 -22.38
CA PRO A 182 0.09 0.72 -23.52
C PRO A 182 -0.65 1.99 -23.14
N SER A 183 -0.87 2.27 -21.87
CA SER A 183 -1.62 3.46 -21.41
C SER A 183 -1.10 3.97 -20.06
N PHE A 184 -1.53 5.16 -19.67
CA PHE A 184 -1.35 5.66 -18.32
C PHE A 184 -2.28 4.94 -17.32
N GLY A 185 -1.98 5.06 -16.02
CA GLY A 185 -2.70 4.46 -14.90
C GLY A 185 -1.76 3.66 -13.99
N ALA A 186 -2.27 3.16 -12.88
CA ALA A 186 -1.56 2.21 -12.02
C ALA A 186 -1.36 0.87 -12.76
N CYS A 187 -0.36 0.10 -12.39
CA CYS A 187 -0.07 -1.22 -12.97
C CYS A 187 -1.34 -2.09 -13.05
N PRO A 188 -1.53 -2.92 -14.13
CA PRO A 188 -2.84 -3.55 -14.38
C PRO A 188 -3.13 -4.79 -13.52
N SER A 189 -2.33 -5.05 -12.52
CA SER A 189 -2.36 -6.23 -11.64
C SER A 189 -2.75 -5.87 -10.19
N MET A 190 -2.89 -6.86 -9.32
CA MET A 190 -3.21 -6.69 -7.89
C MET A 190 -1.94 -6.37 -7.08
N GLY A 191 -1.19 -5.36 -7.52
CA GLY A 191 -0.10 -4.75 -6.74
C GLY A 191 -0.60 -3.73 -5.73
N THR A 192 0.35 -3.04 -5.07
CA THR A 192 0.03 -2.07 -3.99
C THR A 192 -0.85 -0.93 -4.48
N ALA A 193 -0.58 -0.38 -5.66
CA ALA A 193 -1.37 0.73 -6.22
C ALA A 193 -2.87 0.43 -6.27
N ASN A 194 -3.25 -0.68 -6.91
CA ASN A 194 -4.65 -1.05 -7.03
C ASN A 194 -5.26 -1.51 -5.72
N THR A 195 -4.52 -2.27 -4.91
CA THR A 195 -4.96 -2.65 -3.57
C THR A 195 -5.34 -1.41 -2.76
N MET A 196 -4.48 -0.39 -2.74
CA MET A 196 -4.76 0.84 -1.99
C MET A 196 -5.90 1.66 -2.60
N GLN A 197 -6.02 1.73 -3.94
CA GLN A 197 -7.17 2.36 -4.58
C GLN A 197 -8.49 1.72 -4.13
N MET A 198 -8.55 0.38 -4.12
CA MET A 198 -9.74 -0.39 -3.73
C MET A 198 -10.02 -0.29 -2.23
N LEU A 199 -8.98 -0.40 -1.40
CA LEU A 199 -9.11 -0.21 0.06
C LEU A 199 -9.67 1.16 0.43
N GLY A 200 -9.41 2.19 -0.38
CA GLY A 200 -10.00 3.50 -0.17
C GLY A 200 -11.53 3.51 -0.17
N GLU A 201 -12.18 2.65 -0.95
CA GLU A 201 -13.64 2.50 -0.90
C GLU A 201 -14.09 1.88 0.43
N VAL A 202 -13.37 0.86 0.90
CA VAL A 202 -13.68 0.16 2.14
C VAL A 202 -13.37 1.02 3.37
N LEU A 203 -12.31 1.83 3.29
CA LEU A 203 -11.88 2.77 4.34
C LEU A 203 -12.68 4.09 4.36
N ASN A 204 -13.71 4.23 3.53
CA ASN A 204 -14.53 5.44 3.48
C ASN A 204 -13.76 6.72 3.07
N LEU A 205 -12.74 6.56 2.24
CA LEU A 205 -11.94 7.67 1.69
C LEU A 205 -12.10 7.81 0.17
N VAL A 206 -12.74 6.85 -0.49
CA VAL A 206 -13.04 6.86 -1.95
C VAL A 206 -14.52 6.52 -2.14
N MET A 207 -15.16 7.16 -3.12
CA MET A 207 -16.57 6.87 -3.41
C MET A 207 -16.76 5.44 -3.93
N PRO A 208 -17.73 4.68 -3.39
CA PRO A 208 -17.96 3.30 -3.78
C PRO A 208 -18.21 3.10 -5.27
N GLY A 209 -17.45 2.18 -5.88
CA GLY A 209 -17.52 1.82 -7.31
C GLY A 209 -16.71 2.72 -8.23
N THR A 210 -15.85 3.60 -7.67
CA THR A 210 -15.05 4.52 -8.49
C THR A 210 -13.56 4.16 -8.53
N SER A 211 -13.03 3.42 -7.57
CA SER A 211 -11.60 3.13 -7.45
C SER A 211 -11.04 2.38 -8.66
N THR A 212 -11.79 1.41 -9.16
CA THR A 212 -11.35 0.47 -10.21
C THR A 212 -11.70 0.90 -11.63
N ILE A 213 -12.39 2.04 -11.84
CA ILE A 213 -12.64 2.56 -13.19
C ILE A 213 -11.29 2.69 -13.92
N PRO A 214 -11.13 2.12 -15.13
CA PRO A 214 -9.87 2.23 -15.87
C PRO A 214 -9.45 3.69 -16.09
N ALA A 215 -8.15 3.96 -16.02
CA ALA A 215 -7.61 5.31 -16.16
C ALA A 215 -7.97 5.97 -17.50
N SER A 216 -8.03 5.16 -18.56
CA SER A 216 -8.36 5.59 -19.93
C SER A 216 -9.87 5.71 -20.20
N ASP A 217 -10.75 5.33 -19.26
CA ASP A 217 -12.19 5.42 -19.45
C ASP A 217 -12.72 6.81 -19.07
N ASN A 218 -13.52 7.42 -19.94
CA ASN A 218 -14.20 8.69 -19.66
C ASN A 218 -15.16 8.65 -18.45
N ALA A 219 -15.57 7.45 -17.98
CA ALA A 219 -16.26 7.29 -16.71
C ALA A 219 -15.45 7.83 -15.53
N ARG A 220 -14.11 7.78 -15.61
CA ARG A 220 -13.19 8.37 -14.63
C ARG A 220 -13.44 9.86 -14.43
N LEU A 221 -13.58 10.63 -15.52
CA LEU A 221 -13.85 12.07 -15.44
C LEU A 221 -15.25 12.37 -14.89
N ARG A 222 -16.24 11.54 -15.23
CA ARG A 222 -17.60 11.66 -14.66
C ARG A 222 -17.60 11.39 -13.16
N ALA A 223 -16.91 10.34 -12.73
CA ALA A 223 -16.74 10.01 -11.32
C ALA A 223 -15.98 11.11 -10.55
N ALA A 224 -14.92 11.67 -11.13
CA ALA A 224 -14.15 12.78 -10.55
C ALA A 224 -15.03 14.03 -10.34
N ARG A 225 -15.83 14.40 -11.33
CA ARG A 225 -16.77 15.51 -11.20
C ARG A 225 -17.83 15.26 -10.12
N THR A 226 -18.33 14.03 -10.03
CA THR A 226 -19.29 13.63 -8.98
C THR A 226 -18.64 13.69 -7.60
N ALA A 227 -17.41 13.20 -7.47
CA ALA A 227 -16.63 13.26 -6.23
C ALA A 227 -16.39 14.71 -5.79
N GLY A 228 -16.06 15.63 -6.73
CA GLY A 228 -15.94 17.05 -6.44
C GLY A 228 -17.21 17.66 -5.87
N LYS A 229 -18.37 17.31 -6.44
CA LYS A 229 -19.68 17.77 -5.90
C LYS A 229 -19.93 17.19 -4.50
N TYR A 230 -19.67 15.91 -4.32
CA TYR A 230 -19.87 15.26 -3.04
C TYR A 230 -18.93 15.80 -1.96
N MET A 231 -17.70 16.16 -2.32
CA MET A 231 -16.74 16.76 -1.37
C MET A 231 -17.28 18.03 -0.72
N VAL A 232 -18.01 18.86 -1.44
CA VAL A 232 -18.63 20.06 -0.87
C VAL A 232 -19.74 19.71 0.12
N GLN A 233 -20.50 18.65 -0.15
CA GLN A 233 -21.51 18.14 0.78
C GLN A 233 -20.85 17.57 2.05
N LEU A 234 -19.79 16.80 1.88
CA LEU A 234 -19.01 16.24 2.99
C LEU A 234 -18.38 17.35 3.85
N ALA A 235 -17.80 18.39 3.21
CA ALA A 235 -17.28 19.56 3.92
C ALA A 235 -18.32 20.26 4.77
N ARG A 236 -19.55 20.42 4.24
CA ARG A 236 -20.66 21.02 4.98
C ARG A 236 -21.22 20.15 6.10
N SER A 237 -21.13 18.83 5.98
CA SER A 237 -21.54 17.90 7.03
C SER A 237 -20.59 17.91 8.23
N GLY A 238 -19.32 18.29 8.00
CA GLY A 238 -18.27 18.27 9.01
C GLY A 238 -17.80 16.88 9.42
N LYS A 239 -18.29 15.79 8.76
CA LYS A 239 -17.85 14.42 9.07
C LYS A 239 -16.40 14.22 8.64
N THR A 240 -15.59 13.73 9.57
CA THR A 240 -14.15 13.55 9.39
C THR A 240 -13.80 12.06 9.27
N PRO A 241 -12.55 11.72 8.89
CA PRO A 241 -12.10 10.32 8.91
C PRO A 241 -12.28 9.63 10.27
N LYS A 242 -12.15 10.34 11.39
CA LYS A 242 -12.43 9.76 12.73
C LYS A 242 -13.88 9.34 12.93
N ASP A 243 -14.81 10.03 12.30
CA ASP A 243 -16.24 9.68 12.37
C ASP A 243 -16.57 8.49 11.46
N LEU A 244 -15.82 8.32 10.35
CA LEU A 244 -16.14 7.38 9.27
C LEU A 244 -15.29 6.11 9.28
N ILE A 245 -14.09 6.16 9.86
CA ILE A 245 -13.17 5.01 9.92
C ILE A 245 -13.17 4.47 11.35
N THR A 246 -14.08 3.56 11.60
CA THR A 246 -14.16 2.84 12.88
C THR A 246 -13.26 1.60 12.86
N LYS A 247 -13.15 0.91 14.01
CA LYS A 247 -12.47 -0.39 14.06
C LYS A 247 -13.10 -1.39 13.10
N ASP A 248 -14.42 -1.44 13.00
CA ASP A 248 -15.14 -2.33 12.09
C ASP A 248 -14.82 -2.05 10.63
N VAL A 249 -14.62 -0.78 10.25
CA VAL A 249 -14.18 -0.37 8.91
C VAL A 249 -12.77 -0.86 8.62
N LEU A 250 -11.84 -0.75 9.59
CA LEU A 250 -10.48 -1.28 9.46
C LEU A 250 -10.47 -2.81 9.36
N GLU A 251 -11.30 -3.50 10.15
CA GLU A 251 -11.47 -4.95 10.07
C GLU A 251 -12.07 -5.38 8.73
N ASN A 252 -13.03 -4.64 8.20
CA ASN A 252 -13.55 -4.85 6.83
C ASN A 252 -12.46 -4.67 5.77
N ALA A 253 -11.55 -3.69 5.94
CA ALA A 253 -10.43 -3.48 5.04
C ALA A 253 -9.44 -4.66 5.08
N ILE A 254 -9.17 -5.22 6.26
CA ILE A 254 -8.35 -6.44 6.42
C ILE A 254 -9.00 -7.62 5.68
N MET A 255 -10.30 -7.85 5.91
CA MET A 255 -11.03 -8.95 5.25
C MET A 255 -11.07 -8.80 3.73
N PHE A 256 -11.24 -7.57 3.25
CA PHE A 256 -11.19 -7.26 1.82
C PHE A 256 -9.82 -7.57 1.22
N ASP A 257 -8.72 -7.10 1.85
CA ASP A 257 -7.35 -7.32 1.39
C ASP A 257 -7.02 -8.82 1.29
N MET A 258 -7.43 -9.59 2.29
CA MET A 258 -7.29 -11.06 2.27
C MET A 258 -8.08 -11.72 1.14
N ALA A 259 -9.31 -11.27 0.90
CA ALA A 259 -10.18 -11.82 -0.13
C ALA A 259 -9.69 -11.54 -1.55
N VAL A 260 -9.07 -10.40 -1.78
CA VAL A 260 -8.51 -10.05 -3.09
C VAL A 260 -7.06 -10.49 -3.29
N ALA A 261 -6.45 -11.11 -2.26
CA ALA A 261 -5.02 -11.37 -2.20
C ALA A 261 -4.23 -10.12 -2.58
N GLY A 262 -4.52 -9.04 -1.88
CA GLY A 262 -3.94 -7.73 -2.11
C GLY A 262 -2.47 -7.65 -1.69
N SER A 263 -1.95 -6.46 -1.64
CA SER A 263 -0.55 -6.21 -1.33
C SER A 263 -0.24 -6.42 0.16
N THR A 264 0.86 -7.08 0.46
CA THR A 264 1.41 -7.18 1.82
C THR A 264 1.74 -5.81 2.42
N ASN A 265 2.01 -4.81 1.58
CA ASN A 265 2.24 -3.42 2.00
C ASN A 265 0.99 -2.78 2.64
N ALA A 266 -0.22 -3.25 2.29
CA ALA A 266 -1.46 -2.77 2.90
C ALA A 266 -1.50 -2.98 4.42
N VAL A 267 -0.83 -4.03 4.93
CA VAL A 267 -0.71 -4.26 6.38
C VAL A 267 -0.03 -3.09 7.07
N LEU A 268 1.11 -2.61 6.52
CA LEU A 268 1.81 -1.43 7.06
C LEU A 268 0.92 -0.19 7.04
N HIS A 269 0.16 -0.02 5.97
CA HIS A 269 -0.67 1.18 5.79
C HIS A 269 -1.89 1.17 6.71
N ILE A 270 -2.60 0.05 6.81
CA ILE A 270 -3.77 -0.09 7.69
C ILE A 270 -3.36 0.11 9.16
N LEU A 271 -2.22 -0.45 9.59
CA LEU A 271 -1.69 -0.24 10.94
C LEU A 271 -1.32 1.23 11.19
N ALA A 272 -0.72 1.90 10.21
CA ALA A 272 -0.40 3.32 10.31
C ALA A 272 -1.66 4.20 10.43
N TYR A 273 -2.72 3.90 9.67
CA TYR A 273 -4.01 4.62 9.77
C TYR A 273 -4.69 4.39 11.13
N ALA A 274 -4.70 3.14 11.59
CA ALA A 274 -5.23 2.82 12.92
C ALA A 274 -4.52 3.63 14.02
N TYR A 275 -3.20 3.75 13.92
CA TYR A 275 -2.40 4.54 14.85
C TYR A 275 -2.76 6.03 14.82
N GLU A 276 -2.83 6.66 13.63
CA GLU A 276 -3.20 8.08 13.49
C GLU A 276 -4.62 8.37 14.01
N LEU A 277 -5.52 7.40 13.88
CA LEU A 277 -6.91 7.51 14.36
C LEU A 277 -7.06 7.17 15.86
N GLY A 278 -6.01 6.68 16.52
CA GLY A 278 -6.07 6.22 17.91
C GLY A 278 -6.82 4.90 18.08
N ILE A 279 -6.96 4.09 17.04
CA ILE A 279 -7.65 2.81 17.06
C ILE A 279 -6.64 1.69 17.32
N LYS A 280 -6.91 0.88 18.35
CA LYS A 280 -6.06 -0.28 18.67
C LYS A 280 -6.25 -1.37 17.62
N LEU A 281 -5.24 -1.59 16.80
CA LEU A 281 -5.15 -2.63 15.79
C LEU A 281 -3.74 -3.23 15.79
N THR A 282 -3.63 -4.54 15.62
CA THR A 282 -2.36 -5.26 15.66
C THR A 282 -2.32 -6.38 14.62
N LEU A 283 -1.18 -7.01 14.41
CA LEU A 283 -1.06 -8.19 13.54
C LEU A 283 -1.96 -9.36 13.98
N ALA A 284 -2.35 -9.43 15.27
CA ALA A 284 -3.29 -10.46 15.74
C ALA A 284 -4.70 -10.31 15.13
N ASP A 285 -5.11 -9.10 14.78
CA ASP A 285 -6.38 -8.87 14.07
C ASP A 285 -6.29 -9.45 12.63
N PHE A 286 -5.15 -9.35 11.97
CA PHE A 286 -4.89 -10.00 10.67
C PHE A 286 -4.86 -11.52 10.81
N GLU A 287 -4.22 -12.08 11.83
CA GLU A 287 -4.20 -13.53 12.10
C GLU A 287 -5.61 -14.10 12.33
N LYS A 288 -6.49 -13.32 12.96
CA LYS A 288 -7.89 -13.70 13.17
C LYS A 288 -8.60 -13.90 11.84
N TYR A 289 -8.55 -12.91 10.96
CA TYR A 289 -9.28 -12.94 9.70
C TYR A 289 -8.65 -13.84 8.63
N ALA A 290 -7.34 -14.08 8.69
CA ALA A 290 -6.68 -15.06 7.83
C ALA A 290 -7.21 -16.50 7.97
N LYS A 291 -7.87 -16.82 9.09
CA LYS A 291 -8.49 -18.13 9.33
C LYS A 291 -9.89 -18.26 8.74
N GLU A 292 -10.50 -17.15 8.34
CA GLU A 292 -11.92 -17.08 7.96
C GLU A 292 -12.15 -16.67 6.51
N ILE A 293 -11.19 -15.96 5.93
CA ILE A 293 -11.31 -15.36 4.60
C ILE A 293 -10.34 -16.04 3.63
N TYR A 294 -10.88 -16.56 2.55
CA TYR A 294 -10.16 -17.18 1.45
C TYR A 294 -9.99 -16.22 0.28
N CYS A 295 -8.99 -16.45 -0.56
CA CYS A 295 -8.81 -15.66 -1.78
C CYS A 295 -9.90 -16.00 -2.81
N ILE A 296 -10.74 -15.01 -3.16
CA ILE A 296 -11.82 -15.13 -4.15
C ILE A 296 -11.55 -14.35 -5.43
N ASN A 297 -10.38 -13.75 -5.57
CA ASN A 297 -9.99 -12.90 -6.67
C ASN A 297 -8.99 -13.59 -7.60
N ALA A 298 -9.31 -13.68 -8.89
CA ALA A 298 -8.47 -14.30 -9.93
C ALA A 298 -7.67 -13.28 -10.77
N VAL A 299 -7.38 -12.10 -10.22
CA VAL A 299 -6.51 -11.11 -10.87
C VAL A 299 -5.04 -11.49 -10.67
N ILE A 300 -4.20 -11.21 -11.67
CA ILE A 300 -2.73 -11.40 -11.61
C ILE A 300 -2.17 -10.81 -10.31
N PRO A 301 -1.34 -11.57 -9.54
CA PRO A 301 -0.77 -12.88 -9.85
C PRO A 301 -1.58 -14.09 -9.35
N SER A 302 -2.74 -13.91 -8.71
CA SER A 302 -3.57 -15.03 -8.20
C SER A 302 -4.37 -15.75 -9.30
N GLY A 303 -4.41 -15.20 -10.50
CA GLY A 303 -5.10 -15.76 -11.67
C GLY A 303 -4.73 -15.00 -12.96
N PRO A 304 -5.41 -15.23 -14.07
CA PRO A 304 -5.02 -14.71 -15.38
C PRO A 304 -5.63 -13.34 -15.75
N TYR A 305 -6.43 -12.75 -14.88
CA TYR A 305 -7.20 -11.54 -15.19
C TYR A 305 -6.48 -10.28 -14.71
N THR A 306 -6.90 -9.14 -15.27
CA THR A 306 -6.38 -7.81 -14.93
C THR A 306 -7.33 -7.06 -13.99
N VAL A 307 -6.90 -5.92 -13.44
CA VAL A 307 -7.76 -5.03 -12.66
C VAL A 307 -8.87 -4.41 -13.52
N VAL A 308 -8.66 -4.27 -14.82
CA VAL A 308 -9.72 -3.84 -15.74
C VAL A 308 -10.81 -4.90 -15.84
N ASP A 309 -10.44 -6.19 -15.91
CA ASP A 309 -11.41 -7.30 -15.85
C ASP A 309 -12.15 -7.31 -14.51
N PHE A 310 -11.44 -7.06 -13.42
CA PHE A 310 -12.03 -6.96 -12.08
C PHE A 310 -13.08 -5.84 -12.00
N HIS A 311 -12.81 -4.68 -12.60
CA HIS A 311 -13.80 -3.62 -12.68
C HIS A 311 -15.09 -4.08 -13.35
N TYR A 312 -14.99 -4.69 -14.53
CA TYR A 312 -16.16 -5.16 -15.27
C TYR A 312 -16.83 -6.37 -14.62
N ALA A 313 -16.12 -7.12 -13.78
CA ALA A 313 -16.68 -8.20 -12.97
C ALA A 313 -17.49 -7.72 -11.75
N GLY A 314 -17.56 -6.39 -11.50
CA GLY A 314 -18.33 -5.78 -10.43
C GLY A 314 -17.49 -5.08 -9.36
N GLY A 315 -16.17 -5.21 -9.41
CA GLY A 315 -15.22 -4.45 -8.59
C GLY A 315 -15.38 -4.68 -7.08
N VAL A 316 -15.02 -3.68 -6.30
CA VAL A 316 -15.03 -3.72 -4.82
C VAL A 316 -16.39 -4.12 -4.27
N LYS A 317 -17.48 -3.56 -4.81
CA LYS A 317 -18.84 -3.87 -4.34
C LYS A 317 -19.19 -5.36 -4.50
N GLN A 318 -18.73 -6.00 -5.58
CA GLN A 318 -18.97 -7.42 -5.79
C GLN A 318 -18.19 -8.28 -4.79
N VAL A 319 -16.94 -7.94 -4.49
CA VAL A 319 -16.16 -8.61 -3.43
C VAL A 319 -16.85 -8.45 -2.09
N MET A 320 -17.19 -7.22 -1.68
CA MET A 320 -17.88 -6.95 -0.41
C MET A 320 -19.24 -7.69 -0.34
N LYS A 321 -19.95 -7.85 -1.47
CA LYS A 321 -21.18 -8.65 -1.51
C LYS A 321 -20.93 -10.14 -1.27
N GLN A 322 -19.82 -10.70 -1.79
CA GLN A 322 -19.43 -12.09 -1.50
C GLN A 322 -19.01 -12.26 -0.03
N LEU A 323 -18.48 -11.19 0.59
CA LEU A 323 -18.07 -11.17 1.98
C LEU A 323 -19.21 -10.79 2.96
N ALA A 324 -20.43 -10.50 2.51
CA ALA A 324 -21.50 -9.94 3.35
C ALA A 324 -21.83 -10.76 4.61
N GLY A 325 -21.60 -12.08 4.59
CA GLY A 325 -21.76 -12.96 5.76
C GLY A 325 -20.59 -12.95 6.76
N LYS A 326 -19.53 -12.22 6.48
CA LYS A 326 -18.30 -12.16 7.29
C LYS A 326 -17.95 -10.76 7.76
N ILE A 327 -18.19 -9.74 6.93
CA ILE A 327 -17.87 -8.34 7.21
C ILE A 327 -18.85 -7.72 8.23
N HIS A 328 -18.42 -6.61 8.81
CA HIS A 328 -19.28 -5.75 9.64
C HIS A 328 -20.21 -4.94 8.74
N THR A 329 -21.40 -5.43 8.49
CA THR A 329 -22.38 -4.81 7.60
C THR A 329 -22.99 -3.52 8.16
N ASP A 330 -22.96 -3.36 9.49
CA ASP A 330 -23.44 -2.14 10.17
C ASP A 330 -22.40 -1.02 10.15
N ALA A 331 -21.18 -1.30 9.71
CA ALA A 331 -20.14 -0.30 9.57
C ALA A 331 -20.56 0.80 8.58
N PRO A 332 -20.24 2.08 8.85
CA PRO A 332 -20.63 3.19 7.98
C PRO A 332 -19.96 3.11 6.60
N THR A 333 -20.57 3.76 5.61
CA THR A 333 -19.94 4.07 4.33
C THR A 333 -19.45 5.53 4.33
N ILE A 334 -18.75 5.95 3.27
CA ILE A 334 -18.33 7.35 3.08
C ILE A 334 -19.50 8.34 3.18
N TYR A 335 -20.72 7.92 2.90
CA TYR A 335 -21.92 8.78 2.99
C TYR A 335 -22.31 9.09 4.45
N GLY A 336 -21.86 8.25 5.40
CA GLY A 336 -21.98 8.49 6.84
C GLY A 336 -23.36 8.34 7.44
N ASP A 337 -24.38 8.22 6.60
CA ASP A 337 -25.80 7.93 6.95
C ASP A 337 -26.27 6.61 6.33
N THR A 338 -25.38 5.90 5.66
CA THR A 338 -25.62 4.63 5.00
C THR A 338 -24.59 3.61 5.47
N THR A 339 -25.01 2.41 5.77
CA THR A 339 -24.15 1.29 6.16
C THR A 339 -23.69 0.47 4.95
N TRP A 340 -22.67 -0.37 5.14
CA TRP A 340 -22.27 -1.33 4.11
C TRP A 340 -23.40 -2.30 3.76
N GLY A 341 -24.20 -2.75 4.74
CA GLY A 341 -25.35 -3.62 4.50
C GLY A 341 -26.35 -2.98 3.53
N GLU A 342 -26.78 -1.75 3.83
CA GLU A 342 -27.71 -0.99 2.98
C GLU A 342 -27.15 -0.74 1.57
N LEU A 343 -25.85 -0.40 1.46
CA LEU A 343 -25.20 -0.24 0.16
C LEU A 343 -25.24 -1.55 -0.64
N LEU A 344 -24.95 -2.67 0.00
CA LEU A 344 -24.88 -3.99 -0.62
C LEU A 344 -26.26 -4.59 -0.94
N ASP A 345 -27.34 -4.11 -0.35
CA ASP A 345 -28.71 -4.56 -0.70
C ASP A 345 -29.05 -4.28 -2.16
N SER A 346 -28.53 -3.19 -2.71
CA SER A 346 -28.68 -2.85 -4.12
C SER A 346 -27.76 -3.63 -5.06
N VAL A 347 -26.77 -4.35 -4.53
CA VAL A 347 -25.77 -5.11 -5.31
C VAL A 347 -26.26 -6.55 -5.50
N LYS A 348 -26.47 -6.95 -6.76
CA LYS A 348 -26.77 -8.34 -7.08
C LYS A 348 -25.51 -9.20 -6.86
N SER A 349 -25.64 -10.26 -6.05
CA SER A 349 -24.58 -11.27 -5.95
C SER A 349 -24.44 -12.00 -7.28
N ALA A 350 -23.29 -11.88 -7.92
CA ALA A 350 -23.00 -12.48 -9.23
C ALA A 350 -21.53 -12.92 -9.29
N PRO A 351 -21.15 -13.98 -8.56
CA PRO A 351 -19.80 -14.54 -8.67
C PRO A 351 -19.53 -14.97 -10.12
N ASN A 352 -18.31 -14.82 -10.55
CA ASN A 352 -17.89 -15.04 -11.92
C ASN A 352 -16.43 -15.53 -11.99
N LYS A 353 -15.82 -15.58 -13.18
CA LYS A 353 -14.47 -16.09 -13.37
C LYS A 353 -13.37 -15.21 -12.77
N VAL A 354 -13.67 -13.95 -12.48
CA VAL A 354 -12.70 -12.97 -11.94
C VAL A 354 -12.90 -12.82 -10.43
N ILE A 355 -14.17 -12.74 -9.99
CA ILE A 355 -14.56 -12.62 -8.58
C ILE A 355 -15.42 -13.82 -8.23
N HIS A 356 -14.85 -14.77 -7.51
CA HIS A 356 -15.49 -16.01 -7.07
C HIS A 356 -16.35 -15.77 -5.81
N SER A 357 -17.02 -16.80 -5.33
CA SER A 357 -17.68 -16.79 -4.01
C SER A 357 -16.75 -17.36 -2.94
N LEU A 358 -17.09 -17.14 -1.66
CA LEU A 358 -16.36 -17.77 -0.55
C LEU A 358 -16.55 -19.29 -0.48
N GLU A 359 -17.66 -19.81 -1.03
CA GLU A 359 -17.95 -21.25 -1.10
C GLU A 359 -17.13 -21.95 -2.19
N ASP A 360 -16.76 -21.19 -3.25
CA ASP A 360 -15.94 -21.68 -4.37
C ASP A 360 -14.79 -20.69 -4.65
N PRO A 361 -13.82 -20.58 -3.73
CA PRO A 361 -12.75 -19.60 -3.82
C PRO A 361 -11.70 -19.99 -4.87
N VAL A 362 -10.94 -18.99 -5.33
CA VAL A 362 -9.75 -19.22 -6.20
C VAL A 362 -8.70 -20.03 -5.45
N SER A 363 -8.53 -19.77 -4.17
CA SER A 363 -7.65 -20.52 -3.28
C SER A 363 -8.28 -20.61 -1.88
N LYS A 364 -8.12 -21.75 -1.23
CA LYS A 364 -8.47 -21.94 0.19
C LYS A 364 -7.44 -21.37 1.16
N GLU A 365 -6.40 -20.74 0.64
CA GLU A 365 -5.48 -19.93 1.43
C GLU A 365 -5.98 -18.47 1.48
N PRO A 366 -5.73 -17.74 2.57
CA PRO A 366 -5.95 -16.29 2.61
C PRO A 366 -4.97 -15.57 1.69
N GLY A 367 -5.29 -14.34 1.29
CA GLY A 367 -4.40 -13.52 0.48
C GLY A 367 -3.08 -13.22 1.15
N LEU A 368 -3.08 -13.09 2.47
CA LEU A 368 -1.88 -12.90 3.28
C LEU A 368 -2.01 -13.65 4.63
N LYS A 369 -0.86 -13.96 5.23
CA LYS A 369 -0.77 -14.67 6.51
C LYS A 369 0.37 -14.12 7.34
N ILE A 370 0.14 -14.01 8.65
CA ILE A 370 1.18 -13.63 9.59
C ILE A 370 1.97 -14.87 9.99
N MET A 371 3.29 -14.75 9.93
CA MET A 371 4.25 -15.79 10.35
C MET A 371 4.80 -15.45 11.73
N ARG A 372 4.89 -16.45 12.59
CA ARG A 372 5.47 -16.36 13.92
C ARG A 372 6.66 -17.28 14.06
N GLY A 373 7.37 -17.19 15.16
CA GLY A 373 8.51 -18.05 15.48
C GLY A 373 9.64 -17.25 16.11
N ASN A 374 10.75 -17.90 16.41
CA ASN A 374 11.85 -17.22 17.07
C ASN A 374 12.56 -16.20 16.16
N ILE A 375 12.49 -16.35 14.83
CA ILE A 375 13.01 -15.34 13.88
C ILE A 375 12.10 -14.10 13.88
N SER A 376 10.78 -14.26 13.99
CA SER A 376 9.80 -13.19 13.88
C SER A 376 8.80 -13.18 15.05
N PRO A 377 9.25 -12.99 16.30
CA PRO A 377 8.35 -13.03 17.45
C PRO A 377 7.29 -11.94 17.43
N ALA A 378 7.58 -10.77 16.87
CA ALA A 378 6.62 -9.70 16.67
C ALA A 378 5.79 -9.85 15.39
N GLY A 379 6.19 -10.74 14.48
CA GLY A 379 5.48 -11.11 13.26
C GLY A 379 6.32 -10.89 12.00
N ALA A 380 5.90 -11.60 10.96
CA ALA A 380 6.35 -11.41 9.58
C ALA A 380 5.16 -11.72 8.66
N ILE A 381 5.28 -11.48 7.37
CA ILE A 381 4.17 -11.60 6.42
C ILE A 381 4.58 -12.53 5.29
N VAL A 382 3.65 -13.39 4.88
CA VAL A 382 3.75 -14.20 3.68
C VAL A 382 2.47 -14.09 2.86
N ARG A 383 2.57 -14.31 1.55
CA ARG A 383 1.44 -14.43 0.64
C ARG A 383 1.24 -15.91 0.27
N PRO A 384 0.43 -16.68 1.00
CA PRO A 384 0.37 -18.14 0.81
C PRO A 384 -0.20 -18.54 -0.54
N THR A 385 -1.03 -17.69 -1.16
CA THR A 385 -1.58 -17.93 -2.52
C THR A 385 -0.52 -17.92 -3.63
N ALA A 386 0.68 -17.40 -3.37
CA ALA A 386 1.81 -17.35 -4.29
C ALA A 386 2.90 -18.39 -3.97
N VAL A 387 2.71 -19.21 -2.93
CA VAL A 387 3.68 -20.23 -2.51
C VAL A 387 3.35 -21.57 -3.17
N TYR A 388 4.33 -22.14 -3.87
CA TYR A 388 4.20 -23.47 -4.47
C TYR A 388 4.17 -24.57 -3.40
N GLU A 389 3.45 -25.65 -3.67
CA GLU A 389 3.30 -26.77 -2.71
C GLU A 389 4.66 -27.35 -2.27
N GLU A 390 5.65 -27.38 -3.20
CA GLU A 390 6.99 -27.92 -2.97
C GLU A 390 7.78 -27.16 -1.89
N VAL A 391 7.46 -25.89 -1.67
CA VAL A 391 8.15 -25.01 -0.71
C VAL A 391 7.24 -24.47 0.39
N LYS A 392 6.01 -24.97 0.52
CA LYS A 392 5.15 -24.63 1.66
C LYS A 392 5.74 -25.07 3.01
N TYR A 393 6.54 -26.11 2.99
CA TYR A 393 7.41 -26.51 4.08
C TYR A 393 8.82 -26.67 3.55
N ILE A 394 9.75 -25.91 4.06
CA ILE A 394 11.16 -26.01 3.70
C ILE A 394 12.04 -25.90 4.93
N LYS A 395 13.04 -26.78 5.00
CA LYS A 395 14.07 -26.78 6.01
C LYS A 395 15.43 -26.81 5.33
N GLY A 396 16.28 -25.85 5.63
CA GLY A 396 17.53 -25.69 4.90
C GLY A 396 18.56 -24.83 5.59
N ALA A 397 19.73 -24.75 4.95
CA ALA A 397 20.84 -23.96 5.44
C ALA A 397 20.67 -22.47 5.04
N ALA A 398 20.92 -21.59 5.98
CA ALA A 398 20.91 -20.16 5.76
C ALA A 398 22.04 -19.70 4.83
N LYS A 399 21.71 -18.84 3.89
CA LYS A 399 22.62 -18.02 3.05
C LYS A 399 22.35 -16.56 3.36
N VAL A 400 23.24 -15.91 4.09
CA VAL A 400 23.00 -14.60 4.70
C VAL A 400 23.65 -13.49 3.89
N TYR A 401 22.86 -12.46 3.57
CA TYR A 401 23.27 -11.28 2.83
C TYR A 401 22.78 -10.00 3.51
N GLU A 402 23.62 -8.95 3.46
CA GLU A 402 23.36 -7.67 4.13
C GLU A 402 22.61 -6.67 3.23
N CYS A 403 22.33 -7.04 1.97
CA CYS A 403 21.52 -6.28 1.02
C CYS A 403 21.06 -7.13 -0.17
N ASP A 404 20.03 -6.63 -0.87
CA ASP A 404 19.45 -7.24 -2.07
C ASP A 404 20.48 -7.47 -3.19
N GLN A 405 21.37 -6.48 -3.43
CA GLN A 405 22.38 -6.55 -4.48
C GLN A 405 23.40 -7.65 -4.27
N ASP A 406 23.79 -7.92 -3.03
CA ASP A 406 24.73 -9.01 -2.72
C ASP A 406 24.07 -10.38 -2.90
N ALA A 407 22.84 -10.54 -2.46
CA ALA A 407 22.04 -11.74 -2.69
C ALA A 407 21.84 -12.00 -4.18
N TYR A 408 21.48 -10.97 -4.95
CA TYR A 408 21.34 -11.05 -6.40
C TYR A 408 22.63 -11.53 -7.08
N ARG A 409 23.79 -10.99 -6.70
CA ARG A 409 25.09 -11.41 -7.26
C ARG A 409 25.36 -12.89 -7.00
N ALA A 410 25.08 -13.37 -5.79
CA ALA A 410 25.22 -14.76 -5.42
C ALA A 410 24.25 -15.68 -6.19
N ILE A 411 23.01 -15.26 -6.40
CA ILE A 411 22.04 -15.99 -7.23
C ILE A 411 22.57 -16.13 -8.66
N MET A 412 22.99 -15.02 -9.26
CA MET A 412 23.51 -15.01 -10.65
C MET A 412 24.83 -15.76 -10.81
N ALA A 413 25.64 -15.87 -9.75
CA ALA A 413 26.85 -16.68 -9.72
C ALA A 413 26.58 -18.17 -9.54
N GLY A 414 25.31 -18.59 -9.30
CA GLY A 414 24.95 -19.98 -9.07
C GLY A 414 25.34 -20.52 -7.69
N GLU A 415 25.56 -19.63 -6.72
CA GLU A 415 25.92 -19.99 -5.34
C GLU A 415 24.71 -20.47 -4.52
N ILE A 416 23.49 -20.18 -4.99
CA ILE A 416 22.24 -20.56 -4.37
C ILE A 416 21.72 -21.81 -5.04
N VAL A 417 21.47 -22.85 -4.23
CA VAL A 417 21.01 -24.16 -4.71
C VAL A 417 19.70 -24.56 -4.06
N ALA A 418 19.05 -25.58 -4.61
CA ALA A 418 17.80 -26.12 -4.06
C ALA A 418 17.96 -26.53 -2.60
N GLY A 419 17.04 -26.12 -1.74
CA GLY A 419 17.05 -26.36 -0.30
C GLY A 419 17.69 -25.25 0.53
N ASP A 420 18.37 -24.28 -0.07
CA ASP A 420 18.88 -23.11 0.65
C ASP A 420 17.75 -22.21 1.12
N ILE A 421 17.99 -21.48 2.21
CA ILE A 421 17.13 -20.39 2.69
C ILE A 421 17.93 -19.09 2.69
N LEU A 422 17.56 -18.18 1.79
CA LEU A 422 18.18 -16.87 1.72
C LEU A 422 17.69 -16.02 2.90
N VAL A 423 18.63 -15.35 3.56
CA VAL A 423 18.35 -14.36 4.60
C VAL A 423 18.92 -13.03 4.13
N ILE A 424 18.03 -12.11 3.73
CA ILE A 424 18.42 -10.76 3.33
C ILE A 424 17.98 -9.82 4.44
N ARG A 425 18.95 -9.18 5.10
CA ARG A 425 18.70 -8.40 6.32
C ARG A 425 19.30 -7.01 6.27
N TYR A 426 18.96 -6.17 7.26
CA TYR A 426 19.28 -4.74 7.29
C TYR A 426 18.69 -3.98 6.08
N GLU A 427 17.54 -4.42 5.63
CA GLU A 427 16.74 -3.79 4.57
C GLU A 427 15.35 -3.35 5.10
N GLY A 428 15.17 -3.37 6.43
CA GLY A 428 13.96 -2.94 7.12
C GLY A 428 13.80 -1.41 7.23
N CYS A 429 12.86 -0.98 8.08
CA CYS A 429 12.51 0.44 8.26
C CYS A 429 13.72 1.31 8.60
N LYS A 430 14.57 0.83 9.51
CA LYS A 430 15.78 1.54 9.95
C LYS A 430 17.04 1.04 9.24
N GLY A 431 17.11 -0.24 8.98
CA GLY A 431 18.30 -0.88 8.41
C GLY A 431 18.63 -0.45 6.99
N ALA A 432 17.62 -0.29 6.11
CA ALA A 432 17.82 0.16 4.73
C ALA A 432 18.41 1.60 4.64
N PRO A 433 17.88 2.67 5.30
CA PRO A 433 16.53 2.89 5.82
C PRO A 433 15.47 3.04 4.73
N GLY A 434 14.20 2.88 5.12
CA GLY A 434 13.07 3.08 4.20
C GLY A 434 12.41 1.77 3.75
N MET A 435 12.77 0.64 4.37
CA MET A 435 12.14 -0.66 4.14
C MET A 435 11.97 -0.98 2.64
N LYS A 436 13.09 -1.13 1.95
CA LYS A 436 13.19 -1.36 0.50
C LYS A 436 12.33 -2.55 0.06
N GLU A 437 11.72 -2.47 -1.13
CA GLU A 437 11.20 -3.66 -1.80
C GLU A 437 12.33 -4.45 -2.47
N LEU A 438 12.41 -5.74 -2.14
CA LEU A 438 13.37 -6.65 -2.76
C LEU A 438 12.84 -7.06 -4.14
N MET A 439 13.43 -6.52 -5.20
CA MET A 439 13.05 -6.85 -6.56
C MET A 439 14.11 -7.73 -7.25
N LEU A 440 15.38 -7.33 -7.16
CA LEU A 440 16.46 -8.02 -7.90
C LEU A 440 16.59 -9.49 -7.55
N SER A 441 16.71 -9.81 -6.26
CA SER A 441 16.91 -11.20 -5.82
C SER A 441 15.69 -12.04 -6.13
N ILE A 442 14.49 -11.50 -5.94
CA ILE A 442 13.25 -12.25 -6.13
C ILE A 442 12.98 -12.51 -7.62
N ASP A 443 13.13 -11.50 -8.47
CA ASP A 443 12.95 -11.65 -9.92
C ASP A 443 13.98 -12.62 -10.50
N ALA A 444 15.22 -12.59 -9.99
CA ALA A 444 16.25 -13.56 -10.39
C ALA A 444 15.89 -15.00 -9.95
N LEU A 445 15.37 -15.19 -8.73
CA LEU A 445 14.91 -16.50 -8.27
C LEU A 445 13.79 -17.06 -9.16
N ILE A 446 12.82 -16.23 -9.50
CA ILE A 446 11.69 -16.59 -10.36
C ILE A 446 12.20 -16.92 -11.77
N GLY A 447 12.97 -16.03 -12.39
CA GLY A 447 13.46 -16.20 -13.75
C GLY A 447 14.40 -17.40 -13.93
N LEU A 448 15.13 -17.80 -12.88
CA LEU A 448 15.98 -19.01 -12.87
C LEU A 448 15.24 -20.28 -12.38
N GLY A 449 13.94 -20.17 -12.03
CA GLY A 449 13.13 -21.30 -11.54
C GLY A 449 13.59 -21.83 -10.18
N LEU A 450 14.20 -20.97 -9.36
CA LEU A 450 14.61 -21.28 -7.99
C LEU A 450 13.49 -20.99 -6.97
N ASP A 451 12.49 -20.22 -7.32
CA ASP A 451 11.31 -19.88 -6.51
C ASP A 451 10.51 -21.10 -6.02
N LYS A 452 10.65 -22.24 -6.69
CA LYS A 452 10.08 -23.55 -6.30
C LYS A 452 11.01 -24.42 -5.46
N LYS A 453 12.19 -23.94 -5.11
CA LYS A 453 13.25 -24.78 -4.53
C LYS A 453 13.94 -24.16 -3.33
N VAL A 454 13.79 -22.88 -3.09
CA VAL A 454 14.45 -22.14 -2.02
C VAL A 454 13.44 -21.34 -1.19
N GLY A 455 13.81 -21.02 0.06
CA GLY A 455 13.10 -20.06 0.90
C GLY A 455 13.80 -18.70 0.90
N LEU A 456 13.07 -17.63 1.20
CA LEU A 456 13.62 -16.31 1.44
C LEU A 456 13.00 -15.69 2.68
N ILE A 457 13.84 -15.12 3.55
CA ILE A 457 13.45 -14.42 4.77
C ILE A 457 14.09 -13.04 4.76
N THR A 458 13.32 -11.99 5.06
CA THR A 458 13.84 -10.61 5.06
C THR A 458 13.07 -9.70 6.02
N ASP A 459 13.76 -8.69 6.54
CA ASP A 459 13.14 -7.56 7.24
C ASP A 459 12.67 -6.44 6.28
N ALA A 460 12.91 -6.60 4.98
CA ALA A 460 12.43 -5.74 3.91
C ALA A 460 10.97 -5.99 3.52
N ARG A 461 10.47 -5.21 2.56
CA ARG A 461 9.23 -5.45 1.83
C ARG A 461 9.49 -6.30 0.58
N PHE A 462 8.43 -6.77 -0.04
CA PHE A 462 8.45 -7.43 -1.34
C PHE A 462 7.19 -7.09 -2.14
N SER A 463 7.32 -7.12 -3.46
CA SER A 463 6.23 -6.79 -4.39
C SER A 463 5.08 -7.80 -4.32
N GLY A 464 3.87 -7.37 -4.67
CA GLY A 464 2.72 -8.24 -4.82
C GLY A 464 2.80 -9.26 -5.96
N PHE A 465 3.83 -9.22 -6.81
CA PHE A 465 4.03 -10.14 -7.95
C PHE A 465 4.87 -11.38 -7.63
N ASN A 466 5.33 -11.52 -6.42
CA ASN A 466 6.30 -12.53 -6.06
C ASN A 466 5.69 -13.92 -5.92
N TYR A 467 6.41 -14.91 -6.44
CA TYR A 467 6.12 -16.33 -6.27
C TYR A 467 7.20 -16.98 -5.42
N GLY A 468 6.84 -18.05 -4.69
CA GLY A 468 7.74 -18.82 -3.84
C GLY A 468 7.57 -18.55 -2.34
N ALA A 469 8.36 -19.24 -1.53
CA ALA A 469 8.32 -19.15 -0.07
C ALA A 469 9.08 -17.89 0.41
N ILE A 470 8.45 -16.72 0.32
CA ILE A 470 9.03 -15.44 0.71
C ILE A 470 8.33 -14.94 1.97
N VAL A 471 9.08 -14.78 3.06
CA VAL A 471 8.64 -14.22 4.33
C VAL A 471 9.33 -12.88 4.53
N GLY A 472 8.57 -11.80 4.45
CA GLY A 472 9.08 -10.45 4.64
C GLY A 472 8.52 -9.74 5.86
N HIS A 473 8.88 -8.47 6.03
CA HIS A 473 8.49 -7.66 7.17
C HIS A 473 8.85 -8.30 8.52
N VAL A 474 9.95 -9.08 8.56
CA VAL A 474 10.39 -9.75 9.79
C VAL A 474 10.60 -8.73 10.89
N SER A 475 9.95 -8.96 12.01
CA SER A 475 10.02 -8.05 13.15
C SER A 475 10.26 -8.82 14.47
N PRO A 476 11.18 -8.27 15.32
CA PRO A 476 12.00 -7.08 15.14
C PRO A 476 13.01 -7.20 14.00
N GLU A 477 13.26 -6.08 13.26
CA GLU A 477 14.24 -6.03 12.18
C GLU A 477 15.69 -6.23 12.67
N ALA A 478 16.60 -6.57 11.76
CA ALA A 478 18.01 -6.79 12.10
C ALA A 478 18.68 -5.57 12.74
N TYR A 479 18.35 -4.37 12.30
CA TYR A 479 18.90 -3.13 12.85
C TYR A 479 18.54 -2.92 14.33
N ASP A 480 17.37 -3.39 14.76
CA ASP A 480 16.93 -3.35 16.15
C ASP A 480 17.38 -4.58 16.98
N GLY A 481 18.21 -5.44 16.40
CA GLY A 481 18.76 -6.61 17.06
C GLY A 481 17.79 -7.79 17.11
N GLY A 482 16.84 -7.87 16.20
CA GLY A 482 16.00 -9.06 16.01
C GLY A 482 16.85 -10.32 15.77
N VAL A 483 16.26 -11.49 15.95
CA VAL A 483 16.99 -12.78 15.76
C VAL A 483 17.55 -12.89 14.34
N ILE A 484 16.90 -12.30 13.35
CA ILE A 484 17.40 -12.23 11.97
C ILE A 484 18.81 -11.65 11.88
N ALA A 485 19.20 -10.73 12.79
CA ALA A 485 20.56 -10.18 12.86
C ALA A 485 21.61 -11.18 13.34
N LEU A 486 21.18 -12.23 14.01
CA LEU A 486 22.05 -13.24 14.66
C LEU A 486 22.22 -14.51 13.82
N ILE A 487 21.52 -14.61 12.70
CA ILE A 487 21.63 -15.78 11.79
C ILE A 487 23.00 -15.76 11.11
N GLU A 488 23.66 -16.90 11.06
CA GLU A 488 24.95 -17.10 10.40
C GLU A 488 24.81 -18.06 9.20
N ASN A 489 25.73 -17.96 8.24
CA ASN A 489 25.75 -18.87 7.09
C ASN A 489 25.88 -20.33 7.56
N GLY A 490 24.99 -21.19 7.05
CA GLY A 490 24.93 -22.61 7.39
C GLY A 490 24.04 -22.94 8.57
N ASP A 491 23.49 -21.96 9.30
CA ASP A 491 22.47 -22.21 10.32
C ASP A 491 21.26 -22.91 9.69
N GLU A 492 20.68 -23.85 10.39
CA GLU A 492 19.47 -24.54 9.94
C GLU A 492 18.22 -23.71 10.26
N ILE A 493 17.42 -23.44 9.25
CA ILE A 493 16.14 -22.71 9.36
C ILE A 493 15.00 -23.61 8.91
N GLU A 494 13.87 -23.51 9.59
CA GLU A 494 12.60 -24.13 9.24
C GLU A 494 11.56 -23.07 8.93
N MET A 495 10.93 -23.18 7.75
CA MET A 495 9.79 -22.37 7.33
C MET A 495 8.60 -23.29 7.08
N ASP A 496 7.55 -23.15 7.88
CA ASP A 496 6.26 -23.83 7.71
C ASP A 496 5.19 -22.78 7.37
N ILE A 497 4.94 -22.58 6.08
CA ILE A 497 3.94 -21.61 5.60
C ILE A 497 2.54 -22.05 6.01
N ALA A 498 2.25 -23.36 5.94
CA ALA A 498 0.94 -23.89 6.34
C ALA A 498 0.70 -23.72 7.84
N GLY A 499 1.70 -24.05 8.66
CA GLY A 499 1.67 -23.86 10.11
C GLY A 499 1.81 -22.41 10.57
N GLY A 500 2.28 -21.51 9.69
CA GLY A 500 2.48 -20.09 10.00
C GLY A 500 3.71 -19.83 10.87
N THR A 501 4.78 -20.64 10.73
CA THR A 501 5.97 -20.51 11.58
C THR A 501 7.27 -20.37 10.78
N VAL A 502 8.21 -19.60 11.34
CA VAL A 502 9.57 -19.44 10.82
C VAL A 502 10.55 -19.46 12.00
N ASN A 503 11.42 -20.48 12.01
CA ASN A 503 12.29 -20.76 13.14
C ASN A 503 13.74 -20.99 12.73
N LEU A 504 14.65 -20.40 13.49
CA LEU A 504 16.06 -20.69 13.49
C LEU A 504 16.29 -21.87 14.45
N LEU A 505 16.88 -22.96 13.96
CA LEU A 505 17.11 -24.18 14.72
C LEU A 505 18.50 -24.17 15.39
N VAL A 506 18.78 -23.08 16.08
CA VAL A 506 20.01 -22.88 16.86
C VAL A 506 19.61 -22.80 18.33
N SER A 507 20.42 -23.33 19.24
CA SER A 507 20.08 -23.34 20.67
C SER A 507 20.06 -21.93 21.26
N ASP A 508 19.27 -21.74 22.31
CA ASP A 508 19.17 -20.47 23.02
C ASP A 508 20.50 -20.00 23.61
N GLU A 509 21.38 -20.93 23.99
CA GLU A 509 22.71 -20.61 24.50
C GLU A 509 23.59 -19.98 23.41
N ILE A 510 23.56 -20.54 22.19
CA ILE A 510 24.30 -20.00 21.05
C ILE A 510 23.75 -18.62 20.66
N LEU A 511 22.43 -18.48 20.61
CA LEU A 511 21.80 -17.19 20.33
C LEU A 511 22.15 -16.13 21.39
N ALA A 512 22.16 -16.52 22.66
CA ALA A 512 22.57 -15.62 23.74
C ALA A 512 24.04 -15.18 23.62
N GLU A 513 24.93 -16.08 23.18
CA GLU A 513 26.33 -15.71 22.94
C GLU A 513 26.52 -14.78 21.76
N ARG A 514 25.85 -15.09 20.63
CA ARG A 514 25.84 -14.21 19.45
C ARG A 514 25.27 -12.84 19.78
N ARG A 515 24.24 -12.75 20.61
CA ARG A 515 23.63 -11.48 21.05
C ARG A 515 24.59 -10.63 21.87
N LYS A 516 25.47 -11.23 22.69
CA LYS A 516 26.50 -10.48 23.44
C LYS A 516 27.54 -9.84 22.54
N SER A 517 27.87 -10.50 21.42
CA SER A 517 28.84 -10.00 20.44
C SER A 517 28.24 -9.08 19.38
N TRP A 518 26.92 -9.10 19.21
CA TRP A 518 26.25 -8.26 18.23
C TRP A 518 26.33 -6.77 18.61
N VAL A 519 26.74 -5.97 17.65
CA VAL A 519 26.79 -4.50 17.79
C VAL A 519 25.92 -3.90 16.70
N ARG A 520 25.03 -2.98 17.09
CA ARG A 520 24.20 -2.25 16.12
C ARG A 520 25.09 -1.56 15.09
N PRO A 521 24.93 -1.83 13.79
CA PRO A 521 25.71 -1.13 12.77
C PRO A 521 25.32 0.35 12.70
N PRO A 522 26.20 1.21 12.16
CA PRO A 522 25.81 2.59 11.88
C PRO A 522 24.70 2.62 10.82
N LEU A 523 23.86 3.66 10.85
CA LEU A 523 22.85 3.86 9.78
C LEU A 523 23.56 3.91 8.42
N LYS A 524 23.04 3.20 7.44
CA LYS A 524 23.55 3.21 6.04
C LYS A 524 23.49 4.62 5.42
N GLN A 525 22.55 5.46 5.89
CA GLN A 525 22.38 6.85 5.45
C GLN A 525 22.59 7.81 6.62
N GLN A 526 23.56 8.72 6.48
CA GLN A 526 23.94 9.68 7.53
C GLN A 526 23.29 11.06 7.37
N LYS A 527 22.59 11.31 6.25
CA LYS A 527 22.01 12.61 5.91
C LYS A 527 20.70 12.44 5.12
N GLY A 528 19.92 13.52 5.07
CA GLY A 528 18.72 13.59 4.23
C GLY A 528 17.52 12.90 4.84
N VAL A 529 16.49 12.75 4.01
CA VAL A 529 15.18 12.27 4.43
C VAL A 529 15.21 10.82 4.94
N LEU A 530 16.05 9.97 4.39
CA LEU A 530 16.21 8.59 4.85
C LEU A 530 16.78 8.51 6.27
N ASN A 531 17.72 9.40 6.61
CA ASN A 531 18.24 9.49 7.98
C ASN A 531 17.15 9.95 8.96
N ILE A 532 16.36 10.97 8.56
CA ILE A 532 15.22 11.45 9.36
C ILE A 532 14.22 10.33 9.57
N TYR A 533 13.88 9.57 8.50
CA TYR A 533 12.97 8.44 8.59
C TYR A 533 13.49 7.37 9.56
N ALA A 534 14.73 6.91 9.40
CA ALA A 534 15.31 5.88 10.26
C ALA A 534 15.29 6.22 11.75
N GLN A 535 15.46 7.50 12.08
CA GLN A 535 15.48 7.97 13.48
C GLN A 535 14.07 8.12 14.07
N ASN A 536 13.02 8.20 13.25
CA ASN A 536 11.68 8.54 13.68
C ASN A 536 10.61 7.51 13.29
N CYS A 537 10.93 6.49 12.51
CA CYS A 537 9.94 5.50 12.09
C CYS A 537 9.61 4.50 13.19
N ARG A 538 8.36 4.08 13.22
CA ARG A 538 7.88 2.94 13.99
C ARG A 538 8.40 1.64 13.37
N PRO A 539 8.45 0.53 14.11
CA PRO A 539 8.76 -0.77 13.53
C PRO A 539 7.65 -1.23 12.56
N ALA A 540 7.99 -2.23 11.72
CA ALA A 540 7.09 -2.69 10.66
C ALA A 540 5.76 -3.24 11.21
N GLU A 541 5.78 -3.99 12.31
CA GLU A 541 4.58 -4.52 12.98
C GLU A 541 3.65 -3.43 13.54
N GLU A 542 4.09 -2.19 13.52
CA GLU A 542 3.33 -1.00 13.92
C GLU A 542 3.09 -0.02 12.75
N GLY A 543 3.33 -0.47 11.51
CA GLY A 543 3.02 0.27 10.29
C GLY A 543 4.18 1.06 9.66
N GLY A 544 5.37 1.07 10.25
CA GLY A 544 6.57 1.70 9.67
C GLY A 544 6.41 3.18 9.31
N ALA A 545 5.52 3.92 9.94
CA ALA A 545 5.30 5.34 9.69
C ALA A 545 6.23 6.20 10.53
N MET A 546 6.61 7.37 10.00
CA MET A 546 7.32 8.36 10.80
C MET A 546 6.43 8.89 11.92
N GLN A 547 6.95 8.85 13.13
CA GLN A 547 6.34 9.56 14.26
C GLN A 547 6.87 10.98 14.32
N PRO A 548 6.00 11.98 14.41
CA PRO A 548 6.43 13.37 14.57
C PRO A 548 7.01 13.67 15.97
N TRP A 549 7.00 12.71 16.91
CA TRP A 549 7.32 12.94 18.32
C TRP A 549 8.50 12.07 18.78
N ALA A 550 9.30 12.60 19.71
CA ALA A 550 10.32 11.82 20.38
C ALA A 550 9.67 10.66 21.17
N LEU A 551 10.25 9.47 21.07
CA LEU A 551 9.74 8.23 21.64
C LEU A 551 9.51 8.26 23.18
N ASP A 552 10.13 9.22 23.88
CA ASP A 552 10.11 9.34 25.35
C ASP A 552 9.32 10.55 25.86
N ALA A 553 8.66 11.30 24.99
CA ALA A 553 7.86 12.42 25.41
C ALA A 553 6.42 11.96 25.63
N ASP A 554 6.06 11.79 26.90
CA ASP A 554 4.66 11.69 27.34
C ASP A 554 3.99 13.06 27.14
N TYR A 555 3.56 13.34 25.90
CA TYR A 555 2.86 14.59 25.55
C TYR A 555 1.38 14.56 25.87
N GLY A 556 0.96 13.67 26.76
CA GLY A 556 -0.40 13.68 27.29
C GLY A 556 -1.51 13.47 26.26
N TYR A 557 -1.21 12.89 25.11
CA TYR A 557 -2.23 12.35 24.22
C TYR A 557 -2.70 11.00 24.79
N HIS A 558 -3.32 11.08 25.97
CA HIS A 558 -4.20 10.01 26.39
C HIS A 558 -5.45 10.14 25.54
N HIS A 559 -5.55 9.32 24.52
CA HIS A 559 -6.82 9.05 23.86
C HIS A 559 -7.67 8.26 24.88
N GLU A 560 -8.46 8.98 25.70
CA GLU A 560 -9.60 8.40 26.42
C GLU A 560 -10.72 8.07 25.45
#